data_fce9efb0b3aaf394e6a7da719e52ea8c
#
_entry.id   fce9efb0b3aaf394e6a7da719e52ea8c
#
_cell.length_a   1.000
_cell.length_b   1.000
_cell.length_c   1.000
_cell.angle_alpha   90.00
_cell.angle_beta   90.00
_cell.angle_gamma   90.00
#
_symmetry.space_group_name_H-M   'P 1'
#
loop_
_entity.id
_entity.type
_entity.pdbx_description
1 polymer ?
#
loop_
_entity_poly.entity_id
_entity_poly.type
_entity_poly.pdbx_seq_one_letter_code
_entity_poly.pdbx_strand_id
1 'polypeptide(L)'
;MSELRERIQETIEQEPVVAFIKGTHEQVYCGNSDRALQALRSVGASFAAVDVLPDPAIRQELSALSNWPTIPQVFVGGELVGGADIVQELAGNGELEAKLDEKLGAEWRDGGKERTIALTDRSNPFRVVS
;
A
#
# COMPACT_ATOMS: atom_id res chain seq x y z
N MET A 1 -14.65 15.44 8.13
CA MET A 1 -13.84 14.25 7.79
C MET A 1 -13.35 13.59 9.08
N SER A 2 -13.30 12.27 9.14
CA SER A 2 -12.86 11.58 10.34
C SER A 2 -11.35 11.69 10.52
N GLU A 3 -10.91 11.60 11.76
CA GLU A 3 -9.48 11.54 12.08
C GLU A 3 -8.79 10.36 11.38
N LEU A 4 -9.45 9.21 11.33
CA LEU A 4 -8.91 8.02 10.68
C LEU A 4 -8.74 8.25 9.18
N ARG A 5 -9.74 8.86 8.52
CA ARG A 5 -9.65 9.18 7.09
C ARG A 5 -8.47 10.10 6.81
N GLU A 6 -8.26 11.10 7.67
CA GLU A 6 -7.13 12.02 7.52
C GLU A 6 -5.80 11.29 7.62
N ARG A 7 -5.66 10.34 8.55
CA ARG A 7 -4.44 9.53 8.69
C ARG A 7 -4.19 8.65 7.47
N ILE A 8 -5.26 8.06 6.93
CA ILE A 8 -5.15 7.25 5.72
C ILE A 8 -4.69 8.13 4.57
N GLN A 9 -5.29 9.29 4.41
CA GLN A 9 -4.94 10.23 3.34
C GLN A 9 -3.49 10.67 3.47
N GLU A 10 -3.04 11.04 4.66
CA GLU A 10 -1.65 11.42 4.90
C GLU A 10 -0.68 10.30 4.59
N THR A 11 -1.03 9.06 4.95
CA THR A 11 -0.20 7.91 4.65
C THR A 11 -0.05 7.73 3.14
N ILE A 12 -1.15 7.84 2.39
CA ILE A 12 -1.12 7.75 0.93
C ILE A 12 -0.23 8.83 0.34
N GLU A 13 -0.30 10.06 0.87
CA GLU A 13 0.47 11.18 0.35
C GLU A 13 1.94 11.12 0.71
N GLN A 14 2.27 10.64 1.92
CA GLN A 14 3.65 10.64 2.42
C GLN A 14 4.46 9.43 1.99
N GLU A 15 3.82 8.27 1.81
CA GLU A 15 4.54 7.06 1.46
C GLU A 15 4.70 6.95 -0.06
N PRO A 16 5.93 6.79 -0.56
CA PRO A 16 6.14 6.62 -2.01
C PRO A 16 5.37 5.46 -2.59
N VAL A 17 5.36 4.31 -1.88
CA VAL A 17 4.58 3.13 -2.26
C VAL A 17 3.92 2.60 -1.00
N VAL A 18 2.60 2.47 -1.02
CA VAL A 18 1.86 1.92 0.11
C VAL A 18 0.82 0.92 -0.38
N ALA A 19 0.72 -0.20 0.35
CA ALA A 19 -0.25 -1.25 0.06
C ALA A 19 -1.14 -1.46 1.29
N PHE A 20 -2.44 -1.28 1.11
CA PHE A 20 -3.43 -1.59 2.15
C PHE A 20 -3.84 -3.04 1.96
N ILE A 21 -3.56 -3.88 2.96
CA ILE A 21 -3.66 -5.33 2.85
C ILE A 21 -4.34 -5.93 4.08
N LYS A 22 -4.66 -7.21 4.00
CA LYS A 22 -5.13 -7.99 5.16
C LYS A 22 -3.93 -8.69 5.78
N GLY A 23 -3.33 -8.06 6.78
CA GLY A 23 -2.14 -8.54 7.46
C GLY A 23 -1.02 -7.53 7.47
N THR A 24 0.19 -8.01 7.80
CA THR A 24 1.42 -7.20 7.80
C THR A 24 2.30 -7.64 6.63
N HIS A 25 3.37 -6.88 6.36
CA HIS A 25 4.30 -7.29 5.29
C HIS A 25 4.95 -8.65 5.58
N GLU A 26 5.04 -9.05 6.85
CA GLU A 26 5.63 -10.33 7.24
C GLU A 26 4.61 -11.46 7.32
N GLN A 27 3.35 -11.14 7.58
CA GLN A 27 2.30 -12.15 7.75
C GLN A 27 1.01 -11.69 7.10
N VAL A 28 0.73 -12.23 5.92
CA VAL A 28 -0.40 -11.84 5.09
C VAL A 28 -1.47 -12.94 5.19
N TYR A 29 -2.72 -12.54 5.40
CA TYR A 29 -3.84 -13.47 5.61
C TYR A 29 -4.79 -13.60 4.42
N CYS A 30 -4.46 -12.97 3.30
CA CYS A 30 -5.34 -12.95 2.13
C CYS A 30 -4.50 -13.22 0.88
N GLY A 31 -4.94 -14.19 0.06
CA GLY A 31 -4.21 -14.53 -1.17
C GLY A 31 -4.05 -13.36 -2.13
N ASN A 32 -5.09 -12.54 -2.27
CA ASN A 32 -5.01 -11.36 -3.13
C ASN A 32 -4.04 -10.31 -2.58
N SER A 33 -4.03 -10.10 -1.26
CA SER A 33 -3.05 -9.21 -0.63
C SER A 33 -1.63 -9.72 -0.84
N ASP A 34 -1.42 -11.03 -0.69
CA ASP A 34 -0.11 -11.63 -0.94
C ASP A 34 0.33 -11.44 -2.39
N ARG A 35 -0.56 -11.64 -3.35
CA ARG A 35 -0.26 -11.43 -4.77
C ARG A 35 0.16 -10.01 -5.06
N ALA A 36 -0.48 -9.02 -4.45
CA ALA A 36 -0.12 -7.61 -4.61
C ALA A 36 1.29 -7.35 -4.07
N LEU A 37 1.63 -7.87 -2.90
CA LEU A 37 2.97 -7.70 -2.33
C LEU A 37 4.01 -8.43 -3.16
N GLN A 38 3.71 -9.63 -3.67
CA GLN A 38 4.64 -10.36 -4.53
C GLN A 38 4.92 -9.58 -5.83
N ALA A 39 3.91 -8.90 -6.38
CA ALA A 39 4.11 -8.06 -7.56
C ALA A 39 5.07 -6.91 -7.26
N LEU A 40 4.92 -6.23 -6.13
CA LEU A 40 5.83 -5.17 -5.72
C LEU A 40 7.24 -5.70 -5.49
N ARG A 41 7.36 -6.86 -4.85
CA ARG A 41 8.66 -7.51 -4.62
C ARG A 41 9.34 -7.92 -5.91
N SER A 42 8.57 -8.36 -6.90
CA SER A 42 9.12 -8.83 -8.18
C SER A 42 9.85 -7.72 -8.95
N VAL A 43 9.48 -6.46 -8.74
CA VAL A 43 10.16 -5.33 -9.37
C VAL A 43 11.17 -4.67 -8.43
N GLY A 44 11.34 -5.18 -7.22
CA GLY A 44 12.29 -4.65 -6.24
C GLY A 44 11.86 -3.35 -5.57
N ALA A 45 10.57 -3.04 -5.57
CA ALA A 45 10.07 -1.83 -4.96
C ALA A 45 10.08 -1.91 -3.43
N SER A 46 10.52 -0.85 -2.78
CA SER A 46 10.30 -0.67 -1.34
C SER A 46 8.86 -0.23 -1.12
N PHE A 47 8.24 -0.68 -0.05
CA PHE A 47 6.86 -0.30 0.24
C PHE A 47 6.55 -0.32 1.73
N ALA A 48 5.51 0.43 2.09
CA ALA A 48 4.87 0.34 3.40
C ALA A 48 3.56 -0.44 3.23
N ALA A 49 3.30 -1.37 4.15
CA ALA A 49 2.03 -2.08 4.21
C ALA A 49 1.19 -1.50 5.34
N VAL A 50 -0.11 -1.40 5.13
CA VAL A 50 -1.07 -1.01 6.16
C VAL A 50 -2.06 -2.15 6.33
N ASP A 51 -2.14 -2.69 7.56
CA ASP A 51 -3.07 -3.76 7.87
C ASP A 51 -4.47 -3.19 8.10
N VAL A 52 -5.44 -3.65 7.32
CA VAL A 52 -6.83 -3.18 7.45
C VAL A 52 -7.66 -4.02 8.42
N LEU A 53 -7.12 -5.14 8.92
CA LEU A 53 -7.86 -6.06 9.78
C LEU A 53 -8.17 -5.54 11.18
N PRO A 54 -7.29 -4.77 11.85
CA PRO A 54 -7.53 -4.39 13.24
C PRO A 54 -8.81 -3.56 13.46
N ASP A 55 -9.26 -2.82 12.45
CA ASP A 55 -10.42 -1.97 12.57
C ASP A 55 -11.16 -1.91 11.24
N PRO A 56 -12.43 -2.38 11.17
CA PRO A 56 -13.22 -2.31 9.94
C PRO A 56 -13.37 -0.90 9.37
N ALA A 57 -13.25 0.12 10.21
CA ALA A 57 -13.35 1.51 9.75
C ALA A 57 -12.20 1.89 8.81
N ILE A 58 -11.03 1.24 8.94
CA ILE A 58 -9.91 1.49 8.03
C ILE A 58 -10.33 1.19 6.59
N ARG A 59 -10.93 0.02 6.37
CA ARG A 59 -11.39 -0.39 5.04
C ARG A 59 -12.49 0.54 4.53
N GLN A 60 -13.43 0.91 5.38
CA GLN A 60 -14.55 1.78 5.01
C GLN A 60 -14.05 3.17 4.59
N GLU A 61 -13.20 3.76 5.39
CA GLU A 61 -12.65 5.09 5.12
C GLU A 61 -11.75 5.10 3.88
N LEU A 62 -10.93 4.05 3.74
CA LEU A 62 -10.07 3.90 2.57
C LEU A 62 -10.89 3.82 1.29
N SER A 63 -11.92 2.98 1.28
CA SER A 63 -12.76 2.82 0.09
C SER A 63 -13.53 4.08 -0.26
N ALA A 64 -13.92 4.86 0.75
CA ALA A 64 -14.55 6.16 0.53
C ALA A 64 -13.59 7.16 -0.15
N LEU A 65 -12.31 7.14 0.25
CA LEU A 65 -11.29 8.01 -0.34
C LEU A 65 -10.92 7.59 -1.75
N SER A 66 -10.72 6.31 -1.97
CA SER A 66 -10.18 5.77 -3.23
C SER A 66 -11.25 5.46 -4.27
N ASN A 67 -12.49 5.35 -3.85
CA ASN A 67 -13.59 4.87 -4.67
C ASN A 67 -13.30 3.46 -5.23
N TRP A 68 -12.59 2.64 -4.46
CA TRP A 68 -12.22 1.27 -4.81
C TRP A 68 -12.76 0.34 -3.73
N PRO A 69 -13.59 -0.66 -4.08
CA PRO A 69 -14.37 -1.39 -3.07
C PRO A 69 -13.63 -2.53 -2.38
N THR A 70 -12.52 -2.99 -2.91
CA THR A 70 -11.87 -4.22 -2.43
C THR A 70 -10.48 -3.98 -1.87
N ILE A 71 -9.98 -4.97 -1.12
CA ILE A 71 -8.61 -5.04 -0.61
C ILE A 71 -7.93 -6.18 -1.37
N PRO A 72 -6.68 -6.03 -1.79
CA PRO A 72 -5.73 -4.96 -1.50
C PRO A 72 -5.91 -3.72 -2.36
N GLN A 73 -5.31 -2.61 -1.90
CA GLN A 73 -5.20 -1.39 -2.70
C GLN A 73 -3.75 -0.91 -2.65
N VAL A 74 -3.15 -0.67 -3.81
CA VAL A 74 -1.77 -0.22 -3.92
C VAL A 74 -1.73 1.20 -4.50
N PHE A 75 -0.99 2.07 -3.82
CA PHE A 75 -0.80 3.46 -4.24
C PHE A 75 0.68 3.71 -4.51
N VAL A 76 0.97 4.44 -5.57
CA VAL A 76 2.32 4.88 -5.95
C VAL A 76 2.29 6.38 -6.15
N GLY A 77 3.14 7.10 -5.42
CA GLY A 77 3.21 8.55 -5.51
C GLY A 77 1.88 9.24 -5.23
N GLY A 78 1.09 8.69 -4.31
CA GLY A 78 -0.21 9.22 -3.95
C GLY A 78 -1.37 8.83 -4.87
N GLU A 79 -1.10 8.06 -5.91
CA GLU A 79 -2.12 7.66 -6.90
C GLU A 79 -2.45 6.18 -6.77
N LEU A 80 -3.74 5.85 -6.80
CA LEU A 80 -4.18 4.46 -6.78
C LEU A 80 -3.77 3.76 -8.07
N VAL A 81 -3.00 2.68 -7.94
CA VAL A 81 -2.65 1.82 -9.06
C VAL A 81 -3.75 0.78 -9.30
N GLY A 82 -4.20 0.15 -8.23
CA GLY A 82 -5.27 -0.83 -8.29
C GLY A 82 -5.14 -1.93 -7.25
N GLY A 83 -5.87 -3.01 -7.46
CA GLY A 83 -5.82 -4.20 -6.63
C GLY A 83 -4.83 -5.23 -7.15
N ALA A 84 -4.95 -6.48 -6.65
CA ALA A 84 -3.98 -7.54 -6.94
C ALA A 84 -3.83 -7.83 -8.44
N ASP A 85 -4.93 -7.97 -9.16
CA ASP A 85 -4.87 -8.33 -10.58
C ASP A 85 -4.18 -7.27 -11.41
N ILE A 86 -4.52 -6.00 -11.17
CA ILE A 86 -3.95 -4.87 -11.92
C ILE A 86 -2.46 -4.73 -11.62
N VAL A 87 -2.09 -4.75 -10.34
CA VAL A 87 -0.68 -4.58 -9.94
C VAL A 87 0.16 -5.74 -10.48
N GLN A 88 -0.36 -6.96 -10.43
CA GLN A 88 0.34 -8.13 -10.96
C GLN A 88 0.53 -8.04 -12.47
N GLU A 89 -0.51 -7.63 -13.20
CA GLU A 89 -0.41 -7.43 -14.65
C GLU A 89 0.63 -6.38 -15.00
N LEU A 90 0.60 -5.24 -14.32
CA LEU A 90 1.56 -4.16 -14.59
C LEU A 90 2.98 -4.56 -14.24
N ALA A 91 3.17 -5.36 -13.18
CA ALA A 91 4.51 -5.88 -12.84
C ALA A 91 5.04 -6.80 -13.94
N GLY A 92 4.15 -7.63 -14.52
CA GLY A 92 4.54 -8.60 -15.53
C GLY A 92 4.86 -8.00 -16.90
N ASN A 93 4.29 -6.83 -17.23
CA ASN A 93 4.48 -6.22 -18.56
C ASN A 93 5.40 -4.98 -18.55
N GLY A 94 6.04 -4.67 -17.43
CA GLY A 94 6.97 -3.54 -17.30
C GLY A 94 6.31 -2.19 -17.01
N GLU A 95 5.00 -2.12 -17.00
CA GLU A 95 4.29 -0.85 -16.75
C GLU A 95 4.37 -0.40 -15.30
N LEU A 96 4.48 -1.33 -14.35
CA LEU A 96 4.65 -0.96 -12.94
C LEU A 96 5.97 -0.23 -12.73
N GLU A 97 7.07 -0.74 -13.29
CA GLU A 97 8.38 -0.07 -13.20
C GLU A 97 8.33 1.30 -13.87
N ALA A 98 7.67 1.41 -15.03
CA ALA A 98 7.52 2.69 -15.72
C ALA A 98 6.73 3.70 -14.85
N LYS A 99 5.68 3.25 -14.18
CA LYS A 99 4.90 4.10 -13.29
C LYS A 99 5.70 4.54 -12.07
N LEU A 100 6.49 3.64 -11.51
CA LEU A 100 7.39 3.97 -10.40
C LEU A 100 8.43 5.01 -10.82
N ASP A 101 9.03 4.86 -11.99
CA ASP A 101 9.98 5.85 -12.53
C ASP A 101 9.31 7.21 -12.74
N GLU A 102 8.11 7.22 -13.32
CA GLU A 102 7.38 8.45 -13.59
C GLU A 102 7.02 9.21 -12.30
N LYS A 103 6.53 8.48 -11.29
CA LYS A 103 6.04 9.11 -10.05
C LYS A 103 7.12 9.41 -9.04
N LEU A 104 8.16 8.59 -8.96
CA LEU A 104 9.14 8.64 -7.87
C LEU A 104 10.56 8.97 -8.33
N GLY A 105 10.83 8.99 -9.63
CA GLY A 105 12.20 9.07 -10.12
C GLY A 105 12.93 7.75 -9.90
N ALA A 106 14.21 7.69 -10.28
CA ALA A 106 14.97 6.44 -10.25
C ALA A 106 15.30 5.94 -8.83
N GLU A 107 15.15 6.80 -7.82
CA GLU A 107 15.50 6.46 -6.43
C GLU A 107 14.61 5.41 -5.78
N TRP A 108 13.48 5.04 -6.40
CA TRP A 108 12.63 4.00 -5.84
C TRP A 108 13.32 2.63 -5.78
N ARG A 109 14.38 2.44 -6.56
CA ARG A 109 15.19 1.22 -6.56
C ARG A 109 16.21 1.27 -5.43
N ASP A 110 15.76 1.20 -4.20
CA ASP A 110 16.60 1.39 -3.02
C ASP A 110 16.79 0.13 -2.18
N GLY A 111 16.60 -1.04 -2.76
CA GLY A 111 16.90 -2.32 -2.12
C GLY A 111 15.69 -3.09 -1.62
N GLY A 112 14.48 -2.70 -1.99
CA GLY A 112 13.27 -3.47 -1.66
C GLY A 112 12.97 -3.53 -0.17
N LYS A 113 13.02 -2.40 0.52
CA LYS A 113 12.74 -2.32 1.95
C LYS A 113 11.25 -2.40 2.23
N GLU A 114 10.86 -3.18 3.23
CA GLU A 114 9.46 -3.40 3.58
C GLU A 114 9.22 -3.06 5.04
N ARG A 115 8.07 -2.45 5.32
CA ARG A 115 7.64 -2.19 6.69
C ARG A 115 6.11 -2.16 6.76
N THR A 116 5.57 -2.23 7.97
CA THR A 116 4.14 -2.12 8.21
C THR A 116 3.87 -0.90 9.09
N ILE A 117 2.83 -0.15 8.75
CA ILE A 117 2.38 1.04 9.48
C ILE A 117 1.09 0.69 10.21
N ALA A 118 1.04 0.99 11.53
CA ALA A 118 -0.14 0.77 12.35
C ALA A 118 -0.93 2.07 12.50
N LEU A 119 -2.04 2.19 11.80
CA LEU A 119 -2.89 3.40 11.83
C LEU A 119 -3.71 3.52 13.10
N THR A 120 -3.91 2.43 13.83
CA THR A 120 -4.69 2.43 15.07
C THR A 120 -3.92 2.91 16.27
N ASP A 121 -2.61 3.12 16.15
CA ASP A 121 -1.79 3.67 17.23
C ASP A 121 -1.95 5.19 17.27
N ARG A 122 -2.79 5.67 18.18
CA ARG A 122 -3.11 7.09 18.31
C ARG A 122 -1.97 7.93 18.84
N SER A 123 -1.03 7.32 19.56
CA SER A 123 0.13 8.05 20.08
C SER A 123 1.17 8.28 18.99
N ASN A 124 1.20 7.40 17.98
CA ASN A 124 2.09 7.51 16.84
C ASN A 124 1.45 6.80 15.64
N PRO A 125 0.58 7.49 14.88
CA PRO A 125 -0.16 6.87 13.78
C PRO A 125 0.73 6.35 12.66
N PHE A 126 1.98 6.78 12.62
CA PHE A 126 2.93 6.34 11.60
C PHE A 126 3.99 5.40 12.15
N ARG A 127 3.75 4.82 13.33
CA ARG A 127 4.69 3.87 13.92
C ARG A 127 4.88 2.67 13.00
N VAL A 128 6.15 2.35 12.76
CA VAL A 128 6.51 1.18 11.95
C VAL A 128 6.45 -0.07 12.82
N VAL A 129 5.77 -1.10 12.32
CA VAL A 129 5.68 -2.41 12.97
C VAL A 129 6.34 -3.41 12.01
N SER A 130 7.40 -4.06 12.46
CA SER A 130 8.13 -5.00 11.61
C SER A 130 8.45 -6.29 12.32
#